data_ec1f04e9b3e83b88a70c266b2bb8ec1f
#
_entry.id   ec1f04e9b3e83b88a70c266b2bb8ec1f
#
_cell.length_a   1.000
_cell.length_b   1.000
_cell.length_c   1.000
_cell.angle_alpha   90.00
_cell.angle_beta   90.00
_cell.angle_gamma   90.00
#
_symmetry.space_group_name_H-M   'P 1'
#
loop_
_entity.id
_entity.type
_entity.pdbx_description
1 polymer ?
#
loop_
_entity_poly.entity_id
_entity_poly.type
_entity_poly.pdbx_seq_one_letter_code
_entity_poly.pdbx_strand_id
1 'polypeptide(L)'
;MRLISCFLLLFLSNLATSQNIPLFVGGYTNGESEGIYQFQFNTETGELSEKKLLGKTSNPSYLVLSPKKDFLYAVAEGGPKFGKVVGFKIKEDGTLEKTSEASSNGKSPCHLGINKKGTKLVVSNYGGGNFSIFDIDNGGKIKEANQIETLYRGKLKAHTHSAQFHKNELFVADLGINTFEHYIFNKDKNRFKRHNTTSMLEKYGPRHFVLTKNKKFAYIINEYGGTVTTLKRVKDKFVRINDVATIKEGYEGKISCADIHLSKDEKFLYGTTRGENTIAVFKRDKKSGTIEQIQNISTHGNWPRNFTIDPTGKFVLIANKISSNICVFSIDKKTGMLTFLHEVASANPSCLKF
;
A
#
# COMPACT_ATOMS: atom_id res chain seq x y z
N MET A 1 40.37 -58.67 -19.11
CA MET A 1 40.17 -57.47 -18.25
C MET A 1 38.98 -56.70 -18.80
N ARG A 2 37.83 -56.78 -18.13
CA ARG A 2 36.65 -55.98 -18.50
C ARG A 2 36.56 -54.79 -17.55
N LEU A 3 36.65 -53.59 -18.09
CA LEU A 3 36.41 -52.33 -17.36
C LEU A 3 34.92 -52.15 -17.18
N ILE A 4 34.47 -52.12 -15.92
CA ILE A 4 33.11 -51.75 -15.52
C ILE A 4 33.13 -50.23 -15.32
N SER A 5 32.47 -49.48 -16.21
CA SER A 5 32.26 -48.04 -16.08
C SER A 5 31.05 -47.78 -15.18
N CYS A 6 31.30 -47.36 -13.95
CA CYS A 6 30.23 -46.88 -13.04
C CYS A 6 29.79 -45.49 -13.46
N PHE A 7 28.58 -45.37 -14.02
CA PHE A 7 27.90 -44.08 -14.18
C PHE A 7 27.33 -43.62 -12.84
N LEU A 8 27.94 -42.62 -12.26
CA LEU A 8 27.42 -41.93 -11.07
C LEU A 8 26.31 -40.94 -11.50
N LEU A 9 25.05 -41.32 -11.31
CA LEU A 9 23.90 -40.46 -11.49
C LEU A 9 23.84 -39.47 -10.30
N LEU A 10 24.32 -38.25 -10.51
CA LEU A 10 24.10 -37.12 -9.61
C LEU A 10 22.61 -36.74 -9.63
N PHE A 11 21.85 -37.15 -8.63
CA PHE A 11 20.55 -36.58 -8.32
C PHE A 11 20.76 -35.17 -7.79
N LEU A 12 20.60 -34.17 -8.63
CA LEU A 12 20.39 -32.80 -8.20
C LEU A 12 19.01 -32.73 -7.54
N SER A 13 18.98 -32.83 -6.22
CA SER A 13 17.80 -32.48 -5.42
C SER A 13 17.60 -30.98 -5.58
N ASN A 14 16.67 -30.57 -6.46
CA ASN A 14 16.08 -29.23 -6.42
C ASN A 14 15.45 -29.08 -5.04
N LEU A 15 16.09 -28.35 -4.15
CA LEU A 15 15.46 -27.78 -2.95
C LEU A 15 14.32 -26.89 -3.46
N ALA A 16 13.11 -27.47 -3.53
CA ALA A 16 11.91 -26.71 -3.80
C ALA A 16 11.75 -25.70 -2.65
N THR A 17 12.19 -24.48 -2.86
CA THR A 17 11.80 -23.36 -1.99
C THR A 17 10.28 -23.34 -1.99
N SER A 18 9.67 -23.30 -0.81
CA SER A 18 8.21 -23.24 -0.65
C SER A 18 7.64 -22.20 -1.63
N GLN A 19 6.85 -22.67 -2.60
CA GLN A 19 6.19 -21.83 -3.59
C GLN A 19 5.08 -20.98 -2.95
N ASN A 20 4.66 -21.34 -1.74
CA ASN A 20 3.60 -20.69 -0.99
C ASN A 20 4.16 -19.69 0.03
N ILE A 21 3.64 -18.47 -0.01
CA ILE A 21 3.99 -17.39 0.92
C ILE A 21 2.71 -16.82 1.53
N PRO A 22 2.78 -16.31 2.80
CA PRO A 22 1.61 -15.71 3.44
C PRO A 22 1.23 -14.39 2.79
N LEU A 23 -0.07 -14.24 2.48
CA LEU A 23 -0.72 -12.98 2.13
C LEU A 23 -1.61 -12.56 3.30
N PHE A 24 -1.30 -11.45 3.95
CA PHE A 24 -2.13 -10.87 5.01
C PHE A 24 -3.20 -9.96 4.42
N VAL A 25 -4.43 -10.12 4.90
CA VAL A 25 -5.61 -9.39 4.44
C VAL A 25 -6.26 -8.64 5.59
N GLY A 26 -6.30 -7.32 5.49
CA GLY A 26 -7.07 -6.45 6.36
C GLY A 26 -8.36 -5.99 5.69
N GLY A 27 -9.37 -5.67 6.49
CA GLY A 27 -10.68 -5.28 5.95
C GLY A 27 -11.54 -4.52 6.95
N TYR A 28 -12.77 -4.26 6.54
CA TYR A 28 -13.79 -3.69 7.42
C TYR A 28 -14.61 -4.78 8.07
N THR A 29 -14.84 -4.64 9.39
CA THR A 29 -15.55 -5.64 10.20
C THR A 29 -17.03 -5.33 10.41
N ASN A 30 -17.60 -4.49 9.55
CA ASN A 30 -19.04 -4.17 9.53
C ASN A 30 -19.83 -5.15 8.65
N GLY A 31 -19.64 -6.44 8.85
CA GLY A 31 -20.23 -7.53 8.08
C GLY A 31 -19.65 -8.86 8.56
N GLU A 32 -19.38 -9.77 7.64
CA GLU A 32 -18.85 -11.10 7.93
C GLU A 32 -17.35 -11.14 8.31
N SER A 33 -16.61 -10.05 8.07
CA SER A 33 -15.20 -9.99 8.45
C SER A 33 -15.03 -9.78 9.94
N GLU A 34 -14.16 -10.55 10.59
CA GLU A 34 -13.88 -10.49 12.03
C GLU A 34 -12.54 -9.80 12.36
N GLY A 35 -11.70 -9.53 11.36
CA GLY A 35 -10.37 -8.96 11.63
C GLY A 35 -9.35 -9.17 10.52
N ILE A 36 -8.17 -9.65 10.89
CA ILE A 36 -7.05 -9.89 9.99
C ILE A 36 -7.06 -11.35 9.56
N TYR A 37 -7.04 -11.58 8.25
CA TYR A 37 -6.94 -12.92 7.66
C TYR A 37 -5.59 -13.14 6.99
N GLN A 38 -5.27 -14.41 6.76
CA GLN A 38 -4.15 -14.85 5.95
C GLN A 38 -4.65 -15.84 4.89
N PHE A 39 -4.05 -15.73 3.70
CA PHE A 39 -4.11 -16.78 2.67
C PHE A 39 -2.70 -17.29 2.41
N GLN A 40 -2.58 -18.51 1.89
CA GLN A 40 -1.36 -18.98 1.27
C GLN A 40 -1.41 -18.61 -0.22
N PHE A 41 -0.39 -17.93 -0.70
CA PHE A 41 -0.28 -17.52 -2.10
C PHE A 41 0.82 -18.31 -2.80
N ASN A 42 0.48 -19.00 -3.87
CA ASN A 42 1.45 -19.72 -4.70
C ASN A 42 2.10 -18.75 -5.70
N THR A 43 3.42 -18.56 -5.58
CA THR A 43 4.18 -17.59 -6.39
C THR A 43 4.42 -18.03 -7.83
N GLU A 44 4.09 -19.29 -8.19
CA GLU A 44 4.20 -19.80 -9.56
C GLU A 44 2.87 -19.77 -10.29
N THR A 45 1.78 -20.18 -9.63
CA THR A 45 0.45 -20.29 -10.25
C THR A 45 -0.44 -19.07 -9.99
N GLY A 46 -0.15 -18.28 -8.94
CA GLY A 46 -1.00 -17.18 -8.48
C GLY A 46 -2.18 -17.62 -7.63
N GLU A 47 -2.32 -18.92 -7.33
CA GLU A 47 -3.43 -19.44 -6.52
C GLU A 47 -3.39 -18.97 -5.07
N LEU A 48 -4.57 -18.68 -4.53
CA LEU A 48 -4.82 -18.39 -3.12
C LEU A 48 -5.57 -19.55 -2.47
N SER A 49 -5.05 -20.06 -1.36
CA SER A 49 -5.63 -21.19 -0.60
C SER A 49 -5.54 -20.96 0.90
N GLU A 50 -6.18 -21.80 1.70
CA GLU A 50 -6.08 -21.85 3.16
C GLU A 50 -6.38 -20.52 3.86
N LYS A 51 -7.57 -19.97 3.63
CA LYS A 51 -8.04 -18.78 4.37
C LYS A 51 -8.10 -19.06 5.87
N LYS A 52 -7.35 -18.28 6.67
CA LYS A 52 -7.30 -18.40 8.14
C LYS A 52 -7.52 -17.04 8.80
N LEU A 53 -8.39 -16.96 9.81
CA LEU A 53 -8.48 -15.80 10.70
C LEU A 53 -7.30 -15.83 11.66
N LEU A 54 -6.47 -14.77 11.65
CA LEU A 54 -5.29 -14.67 12.50
C LEU A 54 -5.50 -13.84 13.76
N GLY A 55 -6.35 -12.82 13.70
CA GLY A 55 -6.59 -11.93 14.84
C GLY A 55 -7.84 -11.09 14.68
N LYS A 56 -8.60 -10.98 15.75
CA LYS A 56 -9.79 -10.12 15.81
C LYS A 56 -9.38 -8.70 16.17
N THR A 57 -9.76 -7.74 15.34
CA THR A 57 -9.58 -6.31 15.59
C THR A 57 -10.59 -5.52 14.76
N SER A 58 -11.05 -4.39 15.28
CA SER A 58 -12.08 -3.59 14.62
C SER A 58 -11.53 -2.84 13.42
N ASN A 59 -12.10 -3.09 12.25
CA ASN A 59 -11.78 -2.41 11.00
C ASN A 59 -10.26 -2.26 10.75
N PRO A 60 -9.48 -3.38 10.66
CA PRO A 60 -8.06 -3.31 10.29
C PRO A 60 -7.92 -2.97 8.80
N SER A 61 -8.39 -1.77 8.44
CA SER A 61 -8.56 -1.35 7.05
C SER A 61 -7.23 -1.11 6.32
N TYR A 62 -6.12 -0.99 7.08
CA TYR A 62 -4.77 -0.90 6.54
C TYR A 62 -3.76 -1.63 7.42
N LEU A 63 -2.85 -2.35 6.78
CA LEU A 63 -1.79 -3.15 7.40
C LEU A 63 -0.41 -2.71 6.90
N VAL A 64 0.61 -2.90 7.73
CA VAL A 64 2.01 -2.84 7.30
C VAL A 64 2.84 -3.89 8.04
N LEU A 65 3.76 -4.55 7.33
CA LEU A 65 4.71 -5.50 7.92
C LEU A 65 6.01 -4.77 8.31
N SER A 66 6.64 -5.22 9.39
CA SER A 66 8.02 -4.84 9.69
C SER A 66 8.96 -5.26 8.57
N PRO A 67 10.12 -4.61 8.38
CA PRO A 67 11.05 -4.97 7.31
C PRO A 67 11.55 -6.42 7.35
N LYS A 68 11.60 -7.04 8.53
CA LYS A 68 11.96 -8.45 8.73
C LYS A 68 10.75 -9.39 8.66
N LYS A 69 9.53 -8.85 8.55
CA LYS A 69 8.26 -9.58 8.56
C LYS A 69 8.02 -10.40 9.83
N ASP A 70 8.60 -9.99 10.94
CA ASP A 70 8.40 -10.57 12.27
C ASP A 70 7.27 -9.89 13.06
N PHE A 71 6.85 -8.70 12.62
CA PHE A 71 5.73 -7.95 13.18
C PHE A 71 4.77 -7.45 12.08
N LEU A 72 3.49 -7.38 12.45
CA LEU A 72 2.43 -6.78 11.67
C LEU A 72 1.79 -5.65 12.47
N TYR A 73 1.56 -4.51 11.83
CA TYR A 73 0.85 -3.38 12.42
C TYR A 73 -0.41 -3.11 11.63
N ALA A 74 -1.51 -2.85 12.35
CA ALA A 74 -2.81 -2.56 11.78
C ALA A 74 -3.35 -1.25 12.32
N VAL A 75 -4.08 -0.50 11.50
CA VAL A 75 -5.04 0.49 12.04
C VAL A 75 -6.23 -0.27 12.63
N ALA A 76 -6.86 0.32 13.65
CA ALA A 76 -8.20 -0.04 14.08
C ALA A 76 -9.08 1.21 13.85
N GLU A 77 -9.71 1.25 12.65
CA GLU A 77 -10.49 2.39 12.18
C GLU A 77 -11.88 2.37 12.82
N GLY A 78 -11.98 2.93 13.98
CA GLY A 78 -13.23 2.99 14.74
C GLY A 78 -12.96 3.46 16.16
N GLY A 79 -14.03 3.79 16.86
CA GLY A 79 -13.96 4.26 18.24
C GLY A 79 -14.67 5.60 18.43
N PRO A 80 -15.08 5.90 19.66
CA PRO A 80 -15.95 7.07 19.93
C PRO A 80 -15.22 8.41 19.74
N LYS A 81 -13.90 8.47 19.97
CA LYS A 81 -13.10 9.69 19.87
C LYS A 81 -12.00 9.59 18.84
N PHE A 82 -11.10 8.61 18.98
CA PHE A 82 -9.95 8.37 18.09
C PHE A 82 -9.90 6.90 17.72
N GLY A 83 -9.32 6.61 16.55
CA GLY A 83 -8.92 5.25 16.21
C GLY A 83 -7.64 4.82 16.93
N LYS A 84 -7.18 3.62 16.63
CA LYS A 84 -6.01 3.01 17.27
C LYS A 84 -5.04 2.48 16.24
N VAL A 85 -3.82 2.22 16.69
CA VAL A 85 -2.82 1.44 15.99
C VAL A 85 -2.49 0.23 16.85
N VAL A 86 -2.50 -0.96 16.27
CA VAL A 86 -2.32 -2.23 16.98
C VAL A 86 -1.10 -2.94 16.41
N GLY A 87 -0.20 -3.41 17.27
CA GLY A 87 0.98 -4.19 16.92
C GLY A 87 0.79 -5.67 17.25
N PHE A 88 1.24 -6.54 16.36
CA PHE A 88 1.22 -7.98 16.51
C PHE A 88 2.59 -8.56 16.19
N LYS A 89 3.03 -9.57 16.97
CA LYS A 89 4.14 -10.43 16.63
C LYS A 89 3.62 -11.58 15.76
N ILE A 90 4.30 -11.87 14.67
CA ILE A 90 4.05 -13.03 13.84
C ILE A 90 4.84 -14.18 14.43
N LYS A 91 4.14 -15.24 14.90
CA LYS A 91 4.76 -16.45 15.47
C LYS A 91 5.25 -17.38 14.36
N GLU A 92 6.09 -18.34 14.73
CA GLU A 92 6.60 -19.35 13.81
C GLU A 92 5.49 -20.21 13.16
N ASP A 93 4.38 -20.45 13.88
CA ASP A 93 3.18 -21.13 13.36
C ASP A 93 2.29 -20.22 12.49
N GLY A 94 2.73 -18.98 12.23
CA GLY A 94 2.01 -17.98 11.43
C GLY A 94 0.88 -17.27 12.17
N THR A 95 0.62 -17.59 13.45
CA THR A 95 -0.41 -16.89 14.25
C THR A 95 0.05 -15.51 14.69
N LEU A 96 -0.91 -14.62 15.01
CA LEU A 96 -0.65 -13.28 15.50
C LEU A 96 -0.82 -13.22 17.01
N GLU A 97 0.19 -12.68 17.70
CA GLU A 97 0.13 -12.33 19.11
C GLU A 97 0.12 -10.80 19.26
N LYS A 98 -0.94 -10.24 19.85
CA LYS A 98 -1.02 -8.80 20.10
C LYS A 98 0.03 -8.38 21.09
N THR A 99 0.91 -7.44 20.70
CA THR A 99 2.03 -6.94 21.51
C THR A 99 1.78 -5.56 22.10
N SER A 100 1.01 -4.73 21.40
CA SER A 100 0.77 -3.33 21.81
C SER A 100 -0.48 -2.76 21.14
N GLU A 101 -0.98 -1.69 21.75
CA GLU A 101 -2.05 -0.85 21.20
C GLU A 101 -1.81 0.58 21.65
N ALA A 102 -1.95 1.55 20.74
CA ALA A 102 -1.81 2.98 21.02
C ALA A 102 -2.93 3.77 20.33
N SER A 103 -3.29 4.94 20.91
CA SER A 103 -4.18 5.88 20.23
C SER A 103 -3.54 6.38 18.94
N SER A 104 -4.29 6.42 17.83
CA SER A 104 -3.82 7.07 16.59
C SER A 104 -3.76 8.61 16.71
N ASN A 105 -4.30 9.17 17.78
CA ASN A 105 -4.44 10.61 18.05
C ASN A 105 -5.22 11.38 16.95
N GLY A 106 -6.10 10.66 16.25
CA GLY A 106 -6.97 11.24 15.24
C GLY A 106 -8.14 10.31 14.90
N LYS A 107 -9.12 10.84 14.17
CA LYS A 107 -10.28 10.08 13.71
C LYS A 107 -9.98 9.38 12.39
N SER A 108 -10.53 8.18 12.20
CA SER A 108 -10.43 7.40 10.97
C SER A 108 -8.98 7.20 10.49
N PRO A 109 -8.12 6.50 11.27
CA PRO A 109 -6.80 6.12 10.79
C PRO A 109 -6.95 5.18 9.60
N CYS A 110 -6.35 5.53 8.44
CA CYS A 110 -6.61 4.84 7.18
C CYS A 110 -5.34 4.36 6.45
N HIS A 111 -4.16 4.72 6.94
CA HIS A 111 -2.88 4.33 6.34
C HIS A 111 -1.78 4.24 7.38
N LEU A 112 -0.86 3.30 7.18
CA LEU A 112 0.35 3.12 7.97
C LEU A 112 1.58 3.11 7.07
N GLY A 113 2.65 3.77 7.52
CA GLY A 113 3.98 3.67 6.94
C GLY A 113 5.00 3.29 8.00
N ILE A 114 5.90 2.37 7.69
CA ILE A 114 7.02 1.98 8.57
C ILE A 114 8.35 2.35 7.93
N ASN A 115 9.33 2.80 8.72
CA ASN A 115 10.64 3.12 8.18
C ASN A 115 11.45 1.84 7.90
N LYS A 116 12.48 1.95 7.06
CA LYS A 116 13.32 0.81 6.64
C LYS A 116 14.02 0.09 7.80
N LYS A 117 14.20 0.76 8.95
CA LYS A 117 14.80 0.16 10.15
C LYS A 117 13.79 -0.58 11.04
N GLY A 118 12.48 -0.41 10.79
CA GLY A 118 11.43 -0.95 11.65
C GLY A 118 11.29 -0.24 13.01
N THR A 119 11.84 0.95 13.17
CA THR A 119 11.91 1.67 14.45
C THR A 119 10.94 2.83 14.57
N LYS A 120 10.27 3.21 13.46
CA LYS A 120 9.27 4.28 13.45
C LYS A 120 8.07 3.89 12.60
N LEU A 121 6.89 4.19 13.11
CA LEU A 121 5.60 4.01 12.44
C LEU A 121 4.94 5.38 12.28
N VAL A 122 4.29 5.62 11.15
CA VAL A 122 3.44 6.79 10.92
C VAL A 122 2.03 6.31 10.59
N VAL A 123 1.02 6.94 11.19
CA VAL A 123 -0.39 6.73 10.89
C VAL A 123 -0.98 8.02 10.30
N SER A 124 -1.75 7.88 9.22
CA SER A 124 -2.54 8.98 8.64
C SER A 124 -3.98 8.88 9.12
N ASN A 125 -4.49 9.95 9.72
CA ASN A 125 -5.85 10.03 10.26
C ASN A 125 -6.73 10.89 9.34
N TYR A 126 -7.50 10.24 8.48
CA TYR A 126 -8.33 10.91 7.48
C TYR A 126 -9.35 11.87 8.10
N GLY A 127 -10.13 11.38 9.07
CA GLY A 127 -11.14 12.18 9.76
C GLY A 127 -10.56 13.23 10.69
N GLY A 128 -9.32 13.00 11.18
CA GLY A 128 -8.58 13.92 12.04
C GLY A 128 -7.84 15.02 11.31
N GLY A 129 -7.53 14.84 10.02
CA GLY A 129 -6.72 15.77 9.22
C GLY A 129 -5.29 15.90 9.75
N ASN A 130 -4.75 14.85 10.35
CA ASN A 130 -3.44 14.83 10.97
C ASN A 130 -2.72 13.51 10.73
N PHE A 131 -1.43 13.47 11.03
CA PHE A 131 -0.71 12.22 11.15
C PHE A 131 0.02 12.16 12.50
N SER A 132 0.28 10.94 12.97
CA SER A 132 1.02 10.69 14.21
C SER A 132 2.21 9.78 13.94
N ILE A 133 3.35 10.04 14.58
CA ILE A 133 4.57 9.25 14.48
C ILE A 133 4.83 8.58 15.83
N PHE A 134 5.15 7.30 15.77
CA PHE A 134 5.42 6.45 16.92
C PHE A 134 6.83 5.88 16.80
N ASP A 135 7.51 5.73 17.93
CA ASP A 135 8.67 4.88 18.01
C ASP A 135 8.25 3.43 18.27
N ILE A 136 8.98 2.50 17.67
CA ILE A 136 8.83 1.06 17.88
C ILE A 136 10.07 0.58 18.63
N ASP A 137 9.89 -0.16 19.72
CA ASP A 137 11.00 -0.74 20.46
C ASP A 137 11.56 -2.02 19.78
N ASN A 138 12.62 -2.58 20.35
CA ASN A 138 13.26 -3.78 19.80
C ASN A 138 12.38 -5.03 19.87
N GLY A 139 11.34 -5.04 20.70
CA GLY A 139 10.32 -6.09 20.80
C GLY A 139 9.11 -5.87 19.88
N GLY A 140 9.16 -4.87 18.98
CA GLY A 140 8.09 -4.55 18.06
C GLY A 140 6.90 -3.82 18.69
N LYS A 141 7.00 -3.38 19.95
CA LYS A 141 5.91 -2.66 20.63
C LYS A 141 5.88 -1.20 20.22
N ILE A 142 4.68 -0.73 19.90
CA ILE A 142 4.40 0.68 19.62
C ILE A 142 4.44 1.45 20.93
N LYS A 143 5.25 2.51 20.99
CA LYS A 143 5.28 3.46 22.11
C LYS A 143 4.17 4.52 21.92
N GLU A 144 4.04 5.45 22.84
CA GLU A 144 3.21 6.64 22.65
C GLU A 144 3.71 7.49 21.48
N ALA A 145 2.81 8.25 20.85
CA ALA A 145 3.17 9.11 19.73
C ALA A 145 4.18 10.19 20.19
N ASN A 146 5.33 10.22 19.54
CA ASN A 146 6.35 11.25 19.80
C ASN A 146 6.13 12.53 18.98
N GLN A 147 5.29 12.46 17.93
CA GLN A 147 4.89 13.60 17.12
C GLN A 147 3.47 13.45 16.61
N ILE A 148 2.67 14.50 16.77
CA ILE A 148 1.35 14.64 16.16
C ILE A 148 1.39 15.93 15.33
N GLU A 149 1.01 15.86 14.06
CA GLU A 149 1.04 16.99 13.13
C GLU A 149 -0.31 17.16 12.46
N THR A 150 -0.99 18.24 12.74
CA THR A 150 -2.24 18.61 12.08
C THR A 150 -1.95 19.51 10.88
N LEU A 151 -2.58 19.23 9.74
CA LEU A 151 -2.37 19.94 8.52
C LEU A 151 -3.41 21.08 8.36
N TYR A 152 -2.98 22.19 7.78
CA TYR A 152 -3.82 23.37 7.58
C TYR A 152 -3.54 24.02 6.23
N ARG A 153 -4.62 24.49 5.58
CA ARG A 153 -4.53 25.34 4.39
C ARG A 153 -5.76 26.24 4.30
N GLY A 154 -5.66 27.43 4.85
CA GLY A 154 -6.77 28.38 4.89
C GLY A 154 -8.01 27.81 5.57
N LYS A 155 -9.16 27.83 4.88
CA LYS A 155 -10.44 27.29 5.38
C LYS A 155 -10.68 25.81 5.00
N LEU A 156 -9.76 25.19 4.24
CA LEU A 156 -9.92 23.81 3.80
C LEU A 156 -9.74 22.84 4.98
N LYS A 157 -10.56 21.81 5.01
CA LYS A 157 -10.46 20.75 6.01
C LYS A 157 -9.46 19.71 5.57
N ALA A 158 -8.42 19.48 6.35
CA ALA A 158 -7.44 18.45 6.07
C ALA A 158 -8.03 17.04 6.18
N HIS A 159 -7.57 16.15 5.30
CA HIS A 159 -7.89 14.73 5.25
C HIS A 159 -6.64 13.95 4.86
N THR A 160 -5.72 13.81 5.83
CA THR A 160 -4.45 13.11 5.61
C THR A 160 -4.70 11.66 5.26
N HIS A 161 -4.29 11.23 4.06
CA HIS A 161 -4.67 9.91 3.56
C HIS A 161 -3.53 8.91 3.50
N SER A 162 -2.31 9.32 3.19
CA SER A 162 -1.14 8.44 3.21
C SER A 162 0.13 9.15 3.65
N ALA A 163 1.01 8.42 4.33
CA ALA A 163 2.31 8.89 4.77
C ALA A 163 3.36 7.78 4.65
N GLN A 164 4.55 8.10 4.11
CA GLN A 164 5.61 7.11 3.86
C GLN A 164 6.98 7.68 4.22
N PHE A 165 7.76 6.91 4.97
CA PHE A 165 9.16 7.21 5.22
C PHE A 165 10.06 6.84 4.05
N HIS A 166 11.04 7.68 3.77
CA HIS A 166 12.11 7.39 2.85
C HIS A 166 13.45 7.89 3.39
N LYS A 167 14.20 7.02 4.07
CA LYS A 167 15.40 7.37 4.84
C LYS A 167 15.06 8.38 5.95
N ASN A 168 15.64 9.59 5.91
CA ASN A 168 15.38 10.69 6.83
C ASN A 168 14.28 11.66 6.36
N GLU A 169 13.54 11.28 5.34
CA GLU A 169 12.41 12.07 4.79
C GLU A 169 11.09 11.37 5.10
N LEU A 170 10.03 12.15 5.25
CA LEU A 170 8.65 11.69 5.34
C LEU A 170 7.84 12.47 4.31
N PHE A 171 7.05 11.75 3.53
CA PHE A 171 6.12 12.32 2.55
C PHE A 171 4.70 12.02 2.97
N VAL A 172 3.81 12.99 2.80
CA VAL A 172 2.41 12.91 3.22
C VAL A 172 1.51 13.46 2.13
N ALA A 173 0.49 12.69 1.73
CA ALA A 173 -0.57 13.15 0.85
C ALA A 173 -1.79 13.53 1.69
N ASP A 174 -2.26 14.76 1.51
CA ASP A 174 -3.50 15.22 2.14
C ASP A 174 -4.55 15.54 1.08
N LEU A 175 -5.61 14.77 1.11
CA LEU A 175 -6.70 14.80 0.15
C LEU A 175 -7.55 16.06 0.31
N GLY A 176 -7.79 16.50 1.56
CA GLY A 176 -8.72 17.59 1.86
C GLY A 176 -8.15 18.97 1.57
N ILE A 177 -6.90 19.22 1.93
CA ILE A 177 -6.20 20.46 1.62
C ILE A 177 -5.45 20.43 0.30
N ASN A 178 -5.51 19.29 -0.39
CA ASN A 178 -5.05 19.11 -1.75
C ASN A 178 -3.54 19.34 -1.93
N THR A 179 -2.73 18.72 -1.04
CA THR A 179 -1.28 18.91 -0.98
C THR A 179 -0.50 17.59 -0.90
N PHE A 180 0.74 17.64 -1.36
CA PHE A 180 1.78 16.66 -1.11
C PHE A 180 2.88 17.32 -0.29
N GLU A 181 3.00 16.89 0.97
CA GLU A 181 3.89 17.46 1.96
C GLU A 181 5.20 16.70 2.04
N HIS A 182 6.30 17.40 2.23
CA HIS A 182 7.63 16.84 2.43
C HIS A 182 8.21 17.31 3.75
N TYR A 183 8.62 16.38 4.59
CA TYR A 183 9.25 16.61 5.89
C TYR A 183 10.65 16.02 5.92
N ILE A 184 11.56 16.65 6.65
CA ILE A 184 12.93 16.17 6.91
C ILE A 184 13.11 15.94 8.41
N PHE A 185 13.76 14.83 8.75
CA PHE A 185 14.07 14.49 10.15
C PHE A 185 15.14 15.41 10.72
N ASN A 186 14.80 16.12 11.80
CA ASN A 186 15.72 16.92 12.58
C ASN A 186 16.22 16.06 13.77
N LYS A 187 17.51 15.74 13.79
CA LYS A 187 18.12 14.85 14.80
C LYS A 187 18.12 15.49 16.19
N ASP A 188 18.40 16.77 16.28
CA ASP A 188 18.53 17.48 17.58
C ASP A 188 17.19 17.55 18.31
N LYS A 189 16.08 17.63 17.57
CA LYS A 189 14.72 17.68 18.09
C LYS A 189 14.01 16.33 18.10
N ASN A 190 14.63 15.28 17.55
CA ASN A 190 14.04 13.95 17.31
C ASN A 190 12.64 14.03 16.64
N ARG A 191 12.46 14.94 15.69
CA ARG A 191 11.17 15.23 15.04
C ARG A 191 11.34 15.49 13.55
N PHE A 192 10.28 15.22 12.78
CA PHE A 192 10.17 15.62 11.38
C PHE A 192 9.69 17.06 11.30
N LYS A 193 10.40 17.90 10.55
CA LYS A 193 10.01 19.28 10.25
C LYS A 193 9.57 19.38 8.80
N ARG A 194 8.45 20.09 8.57
CA ARG A 194 7.97 20.42 7.22
C ARG A 194 9.06 21.19 6.48
N HIS A 195 9.39 20.69 5.30
CA HIS A 195 10.43 21.24 4.43
C HIS A 195 9.81 21.92 3.21
N ASN A 196 8.88 21.23 2.53
CA ASN A 196 8.19 21.74 1.36
C ASN A 196 6.75 21.26 1.30
N THR A 197 5.92 22.02 0.58
CA THR A 197 4.55 21.68 0.20
C THR A 197 4.41 21.82 -1.30
N THR A 198 3.87 20.80 -1.97
CA THR A 198 3.48 20.83 -3.38
C THR A 198 1.96 20.82 -3.46
N SER A 199 1.36 21.88 -4.02
CA SER A 199 -0.09 21.93 -4.25
C SER A 199 -0.47 21.14 -5.48
N MET A 200 -1.54 20.35 -5.38
CA MET A 200 -2.19 19.71 -6.52
C MET A 200 -3.17 20.68 -7.19
N LEU A 201 -3.68 20.33 -8.37
CA LEU A 201 -4.76 21.09 -8.99
C LEU A 201 -6.03 20.99 -8.13
N GLU A 202 -6.88 21.98 -8.25
CA GLU A 202 -8.14 22.06 -7.50
C GLU A 202 -8.97 20.78 -7.69
N LYS A 203 -9.57 20.28 -6.60
CA LYS A 203 -10.41 19.07 -6.59
C LYS A 203 -9.71 17.76 -6.98
N TYR A 204 -8.38 17.71 -7.02
CA TYR A 204 -7.66 16.46 -7.33
C TYR A 204 -7.77 15.44 -6.18
N GLY A 205 -7.55 15.86 -4.94
CA GLY A 205 -7.59 14.98 -3.76
C GLY A 205 -6.49 13.92 -3.79
N PRO A 206 -5.21 14.30 -3.56
CA PRO A 206 -4.11 13.34 -3.53
C PRO A 206 -4.33 12.31 -2.41
N ARG A 207 -4.32 11.03 -2.78
CA ARG A 207 -4.71 9.94 -1.89
C ARG A 207 -3.54 9.06 -1.50
N HIS A 208 -3.08 8.23 -2.40
CA HIS A 208 -1.88 7.40 -2.27
C HIS A 208 -0.82 7.87 -3.26
N PHE A 209 0.42 7.49 -2.98
CA PHE A 209 1.54 7.84 -3.84
C PHE A 209 2.63 6.76 -3.79
N VAL A 210 3.49 6.76 -4.78
CA VAL A 210 4.70 5.95 -4.80
C VAL A 210 5.87 6.79 -5.30
N LEU A 211 7.03 6.63 -4.65
CA LEU A 211 8.27 7.25 -5.08
C LEU A 211 9.13 6.23 -5.83
N THR A 212 9.85 6.70 -6.85
CA THR A 212 10.93 5.91 -7.44
C THR A 212 12.04 5.66 -6.41
N LYS A 213 12.77 4.55 -6.53
CA LYS A 213 13.87 4.17 -5.61
C LYS A 213 14.92 5.27 -5.43
N ASN A 214 15.19 6.02 -6.50
CA ASN A 214 16.11 7.17 -6.48
C ASN A 214 15.47 8.48 -6.02
N LYS A 215 14.16 8.48 -5.71
CA LYS A 215 13.35 9.65 -5.32
C LYS A 215 13.31 10.80 -6.34
N LYS A 216 13.68 10.51 -7.59
CA LYS A 216 13.64 11.54 -8.65
C LYS A 216 12.21 11.88 -9.06
N PHE A 217 11.30 10.91 -8.94
CA PHE A 217 9.89 11.06 -9.29
C PHE A 217 8.98 10.53 -8.17
N ALA A 218 7.83 11.18 -8.01
CA ALA A 218 6.68 10.70 -7.24
C ALA A 218 5.46 10.63 -8.16
N TYR A 219 4.66 9.58 -8.00
CA TYR A 219 3.39 9.39 -8.70
C TYR A 219 2.28 9.38 -7.67
N ILE A 220 1.34 10.29 -7.82
CA ILE A 220 0.25 10.50 -6.86
C ILE A 220 -1.06 10.21 -7.55
N ILE A 221 -1.83 9.26 -7.00
CA ILE A 221 -3.18 8.99 -7.48
C ILE A 221 -4.16 9.95 -6.81
N ASN A 222 -4.95 10.65 -7.62
CA ASN A 222 -5.87 11.67 -7.17
C ASN A 222 -7.29 11.12 -7.07
N GLU A 223 -7.84 11.04 -5.85
CA GLU A 223 -9.12 10.36 -5.60
C GLU A 223 -10.25 10.96 -6.42
N TYR A 224 -10.35 12.28 -6.47
CA TYR A 224 -11.46 12.96 -7.15
C TYR A 224 -11.10 13.39 -8.58
N GLY A 225 -9.83 13.60 -8.86
CA GLY A 225 -9.37 14.04 -10.18
C GLY A 225 -9.37 12.95 -11.25
N GLY A 226 -9.52 11.67 -10.89
CA GLY A 226 -9.49 10.57 -11.87
C GLY A 226 -8.15 10.47 -12.59
N THR A 227 -7.04 10.85 -11.96
CA THR A 227 -5.74 11.00 -12.61
C THR A 227 -4.60 10.50 -11.73
N VAL A 228 -3.47 10.22 -12.38
CA VAL A 228 -2.16 10.16 -11.74
C VAL A 228 -1.38 11.42 -12.08
N THR A 229 -0.97 12.15 -11.05
CA THR A 229 -0.03 13.28 -11.17
C THR A 229 1.39 12.77 -11.06
N THR A 230 2.24 13.12 -12.02
CA THR A 230 3.69 12.90 -11.94
C THR A 230 4.37 14.16 -11.41
N LEU A 231 5.11 13.98 -10.33
CA LEU A 231 5.99 15.00 -9.77
C LEU A 231 7.45 14.64 -10.03
N LYS A 232 8.23 15.63 -10.46
CA LYS A 232 9.69 15.53 -10.61
C LYS A 232 10.38 16.30 -9.50
N ARG A 233 11.37 15.70 -8.86
CA ARG A 233 12.20 16.38 -7.87
C ARG A 233 13.22 17.27 -8.59
N VAL A 234 13.15 18.56 -8.32
CA VAL A 234 14.10 19.59 -8.82
C VAL A 234 14.75 20.23 -7.59
N LYS A 235 16.06 20.00 -7.42
CA LYS A 235 16.79 20.26 -6.17
C LYS A 235 16.11 19.51 -5.01
N ASP A 236 15.49 20.20 -4.08
CA ASP A 236 14.82 19.64 -2.91
C ASP A 236 13.28 19.76 -2.93
N LYS A 237 12.69 20.26 -4.04
CA LYS A 237 11.25 20.42 -4.23
C LYS A 237 10.70 19.49 -5.28
N PHE A 238 9.45 19.08 -5.11
CA PHE A 238 8.69 18.40 -6.14
C PHE A 238 7.89 19.38 -6.98
N VAL A 239 8.02 19.28 -8.30
CA VAL A 239 7.25 20.07 -9.27
C VAL A 239 6.43 19.15 -10.15
N ARG A 240 5.20 19.53 -10.45
CA ARG A 240 4.29 18.81 -11.33
C ARG A 240 4.79 18.88 -12.76
N ILE A 241 4.80 17.73 -13.46
CA ILE A 241 5.24 17.66 -14.86
C ILE A 241 4.13 17.19 -15.81
N ASN A 242 3.26 16.28 -15.38
CA ASN A 242 2.07 15.89 -16.15
C ASN A 242 1.01 15.22 -15.29
N ASP A 243 -0.20 15.09 -15.82
CA ASP A 243 -1.30 14.29 -15.28
C ASP A 243 -1.83 13.39 -16.39
N VAL A 244 -2.14 12.14 -16.02
CA VAL A 244 -2.69 11.15 -16.95
C VAL A 244 -3.93 10.52 -16.32
N ALA A 245 -5.01 10.40 -17.09
CA ALA A 245 -6.25 9.81 -16.63
C ALA A 245 -6.09 8.35 -16.19
N THR A 246 -6.81 7.96 -15.14
CA THR A 246 -6.94 6.56 -14.69
C THR A 246 -8.23 5.91 -15.15
N ILE A 247 -9.15 6.71 -15.67
CA ILE A 247 -10.47 6.32 -16.16
C ILE A 247 -10.48 6.22 -17.68
N LYS A 248 -11.46 5.50 -18.21
CA LYS A 248 -11.70 5.44 -19.66
C LYS A 248 -12.22 6.78 -20.18
N GLU A 249 -11.89 7.09 -21.41
CA GLU A 249 -12.49 8.22 -22.11
C GLU A 249 -14.03 8.10 -22.15
N GLY A 250 -14.72 9.22 -21.87
CA GLY A 250 -16.19 9.25 -21.83
C GLY A 250 -16.83 8.65 -20.57
N TYR A 251 -16.05 8.28 -19.54
CA TYR A 251 -16.63 7.82 -18.28
C TYR A 251 -17.27 8.98 -17.49
N GLU A 252 -18.59 8.91 -17.29
CA GLU A 252 -19.38 9.95 -16.58
C GLU A 252 -19.82 9.54 -15.16
N GLY A 253 -19.42 8.33 -14.71
CA GLY A 253 -19.78 7.82 -13.39
C GLY A 253 -18.98 8.45 -12.26
N LYS A 254 -19.21 7.95 -11.04
CA LYS A 254 -18.48 8.40 -9.85
C LYS A 254 -16.99 8.08 -9.95
N ILE A 255 -16.15 9.11 -9.88
CA ILE A 255 -14.70 8.97 -9.83
C ILE A 255 -14.24 8.87 -8.37
N SER A 256 -13.47 7.84 -8.05
CA SER A 256 -12.90 7.65 -6.72
C SER A 256 -11.66 6.76 -6.79
N CYS A 257 -10.54 7.32 -7.27
CA CYS A 257 -9.29 6.56 -7.37
C CYS A 257 -8.81 6.08 -6.00
N ALA A 258 -8.07 4.97 -5.96
CA ALA A 258 -7.75 4.34 -4.69
C ALA A 258 -6.25 4.13 -4.46
N ASP A 259 -5.63 3.18 -5.11
CA ASP A 259 -4.26 2.76 -4.78
C ASP A 259 -3.34 2.80 -6.00
N ILE A 260 -2.04 2.88 -5.75
CA ILE A 260 -1.03 3.07 -6.80
C ILE A 260 0.27 2.36 -6.43
N HIS A 261 0.82 1.57 -7.36
CA HIS A 261 2.10 0.88 -7.19
C HIS A 261 2.92 0.89 -8.47
N LEU A 262 4.27 0.97 -8.32
CA LEU A 262 5.23 0.73 -9.40
C LEU A 262 5.56 -0.76 -9.51
N SER A 263 5.79 -1.24 -10.73
CA SER A 263 6.43 -2.54 -10.94
C SER A 263 7.81 -2.56 -10.28
N LYS A 264 8.31 -3.77 -9.94
CA LYS A 264 9.60 -3.95 -9.25
C LYS A 264 10.79 -3.33 -10.00
N ASP A 265 10.72 -3.33 -11.34
CA ASP A 265 11.71 -2.73 -12.24
C ASP A 265 11.42 -1.26 -12.58
N GLU A 266 10.33 -0.69 -12.04
CA GLU A 266 9.88 0.69 -12.25
C GLU A 266 9.60 1.05 -13.73
N LYS A 267 9.27 0.07 -14.57
CA LYS A 267 8.87 0.33 -15.97
C LYS A 267 7.38 0.62 -16.11
N PHE A 268 6.58 0.07 -15.22
CA PHE A 268 5.13 0.18 -15.24
C PHE A 268 4.59 0.72 -13.92
N LEU A 269 3.46 1.40 -14.01
CA LEU A 269 2.71 1.91 -12.90
C LEU A 269 1.27 1.41 -13.01
N TYR A 270 0.68 1.07 -11.88
CA TYR A 270 -0.69 0.55 -11.79
C TYR A 270 -1.49 1.44 -10.85
N GLY A 271 -2.75 1.70 -11.19
CA GLY A 271 -3.65 2.51 -10.37
C GLY A 271 -5.10 2.01 -10.43
N THR A 272 -5.76 1.86 -9.27
CA THR A 272 -7.16 1.40 -9.21
C THR A 272 -8.13 2.56 -9.05
N THR A 273 -9.30 2.44 -9.70
CA THR A 273 -10.39 3.42 -9.63
C THR A 273 -11.68 2.75 -9.17
N ARG A 274 -12.15 3.14 -7.99
CA ARG A 274 -13.47 2.78 -7.44
C ARG A 274 -14.54 3.60 -8.19
N GLY A 275 -15.71 3.05 -8.36
CA GLY A 275 -16.77 3.64 -9.17
C GLY A 275 -16.73 3.04 -10.58
N GLU A 276 -15.72 3.32 -11.38
CA GLU A 276 -15.48 2.62 -12.65
C GLU A 276 -15.13 1.14 -12.44
N ASN A 277 -14.57 0.80 -11.27
CA ASN A 277 -14.14 -0.55 -10.89
C ASN A 277 -13.08 -1.12 -11.83
N THR A 278 -12.06 -0.33 -12.09
CA THR A 278 -10.98 -0.64 -13.02
C THR A 278 -9.60 -0.55 -12.38
N ILE A 279 -8.64 -1.16 -13.06
CA ILE A 279 -7.21 -0.94 -12.86
C ILE A 279 -6.61 -0.43 -14.16
N ALA A 280 -5.96 0.73 -14.10
CA ALA A 280 -5.21 1.32 -15.18
C ALA A 280 -3.73 0.91 -15.10
N VAL A 281 -3.15 0.57 -16.24
CA VAL A 281 -1.73 0.27 -16.40
C VAL A 281 -1.08 1.38 -17.20
N PHE A 282 0.04 1.89 -16.71
CA PHE A 282 0.81 2.94 -17.37
C PHE A 282 2.22 2.45 -17.69
N LYS A 283 2.67 2.71 -18.91
CA LYS A 283 4.08 2.62 -19.29
C LYS A 283 4.80 3.87 -18.81
N ARG A 284 5.94 3.67 -18.16
CA ARG A 284 6.73 4.76 -17.59
C ARG A 284 8.02 4.97 -18.38
N ASP A 285 8.28 6.20 -18.82
CA ASP A 285 9.62 6.60 -19.26
C ASP A 285 10.52 6.89 -18.05
N LYS A 286 11.59 6.12 -17.89
CA LYS A 286 12.49 6.22 -16.71
C LYS A 286 13.33 7.50 -16.70
N LYS A 287 13.55 8.14 -17.85
CA LYS A 287 14.39 9.33 -18.01
C LYS A 287 13.60 10.61 -17.72
N SER A 288 12.48 10.78 -18.38
CA SER A 288 11.58 11.94 -18.20
C SER A 288 10.71 11.81 -16.97
N GLY A 289 10.32 10.58 -16.59
CA GLY A 289 9.33 10.27 -15.54
C GLY A 289 7.90 10.27 -16.04
N THR A 290 7.63 10.66 -17.28
CA THR A 290 6.29 10.69 -17.86
C THR A 290 5.68 9.29 -17.92
N ILE A 291 4.35 9.21 -17.86
CA ILE A 291 3.59 7.98 -17.97
C ILE A 291 2.57 8.09 -19.09
N GLU A 292 2.25 6.95 -19.68
CA GLU A 292 1.23 6.80 -20.74
C GLU A 292 0.33 5.63 -20.36
N GLN A 293 -1.00 5.81 -20.39
CA GLN A 293 -1.95 4.73 -20.13
C GLN A 293 -1.93 3.76 -21.32
N ILE A 294 -1.63 2.50 -21.04
CA ILE A 294 -1.56 1.43 -22.05
C ILE A 294 -2.67 0.39 -21.91
N GLN A 295 -3.33 0.34 -20.75
CA GLN A 295 -4.46 -0.55 -20.48
C GLN A 295 -5.34 0.04 -19.39
N ASN A 296 -6.67 -0.19 -19.50
CA ASN A 296 -7.65 0.05 -18.44
C ASN A 296 -8.71 -1.06 -18.49
N ILE A 297 -8.69 -1.95 -17.50
CA ILE A 297 -9.53 -3.15 -17.47
C ILE A 297 -10.33 -3.25 -16.18
N SER A 298 -11.41 -4.04 -16.23
CA SER A 298 -12.21 -4.37 -15.05
C SER A 298 -11.37 -5.06 -13.98
N THR A 299 -11.63 -4.75 -12.72
CA THR A 299 -11.07 -5.47 -11.57
C THR A 299 -11.84 -6.75 -11.22
N HIS A 300 -12.84 -7.13 -12.02
CA HIS A 300 -13.74 -8.26 -11.78
C HIS A 300 -14.39 -8.24 -10.39
N GLY A 301 -14.66 -7.02 -9.87
CA GLY A 301 -15.30 -6.79 -8.58
C GLY A 301 -15.69 -5.35 -8.40
N ASN A 302 -16.25 -5.03 -7.25
CA ASN A 302 -16.76 -3.71 -6.94
C ASN A 302 -15.97 -3.06 -5.82
N TRP A 303 -15.54 -1.81 -6.04
CA TRP A 303 -14.83 -0.98 -5.08
C TRP A 303 -13.39 -1.45 -4.81
N PRO A 304 -12.50 -1.52 -5.85
CA PRO A 304 -11.09 -1.89 -5.70
C PRO A 304 -10.35 -0.86 -4.85
N ARG A 305 -10.27 -1.12 -3.53
CA ARG A 305 -9.75 -0.16 -2.56
C ARG A 305 -8.24 -0.20 -2.40
N ASN A 306 -7.65 -1.38 -2.56
CA ASN A 306 -6.21 -1.61 -2.47
C ASN A 306 -5.83 -2.77 -3.40
N PHE A 307 -4.59 -2.79 -3.81
CA PHE A 307 -4.00 -3.93 -4.49
C PHE A 307 -2.54 -4.10 -4.07
N THR A 308 -1.96 -5.22 -4.40
CA THR A 308 -0.54 -5.48 -4.18
C THR A 308 0.05 -6.21 -5.38
N ILE A 309 1.34 -6.01 -5.62
CA ILE A 309 2.13 -6.81 -6.56
C ILE A 309 2.88 -7.85 -5.74
N ASP A 310 2.83 -9.10 -6.13
CA ASP A 310 3.51 -10.18 -5.43
C ASP A 310 5.05 -9.97 -5.41
N PRO A 311 5.80 -10.56 -4.47
CA PRO A 311 7.24 -10.36 -4.36
C PRO A 311 8.04 -10.78 -5.58
N THR A 312 7.51 -11.67 -6.45
CA THR A 312 8.16 -12.07 -7.70
C THR A 312 7.94 -11.07 -8.83
N GLY A 313 6.89 -10.24 -8.72
CA GLY A 313 6.44 -9.30 -9.75
C GLY A 313 5.74 -9.97 -10.92
N LYS A 314 5.17 -11.17 -10.70
CA LYS A 314 4.41 -11.92 -11.71
C LYS A 314 2.91 -11.65 -11.65
N PHE A 315 2.39 -11.22 -10.48
CA PHE A 315 0.96 -11.12 -10.22
C PHE A 315 0.57 -9.81 -9.56
N VAL A 316 -0.63 -9.35 -9.87
CA VAL A 316 -1.36 -8.30 -9.14
C VAL A 316 -2.55 -8.94 -8.44
N LEU A 317 -2.73 -8.64 -7.16
CA LEU A 317 -3.89 -9.07 -6.37
C LEU A 317 -4.68 -7.83 -5.95
N ILE A 318 -5.98 -7.80 -6.25
CA ILE A 318 -6.85 -6.63 -6.03
C ILE A 318 -7.91 -6.96 -4.99
N ALA A 319 -8.01 -6.14 -3.95
CA ALA A 319 -9.04 -6.21 -2.91
C ALA A 319 -10.26 -5.37 -3.32
N ASN A 320 -11.32 -6.03 -3.74
CA ASN A 320 -12.60 -5.41 -4.09
C ASN A 320 -13.53 -5.43 -2.87
N LYS A 321 -13.63 -4.30 -2.18
CA LYS A 321 -14.28 -4.21 -0.87
C LYS A 321 -15.77 -4.57 -0.88
N ILE A 322 -16.53 -4.06 -1.87
CA ILE A 322 -18.00 -4.20 -1.87
C ILE A 322 -18.42 -5.57 -2.39
N SER A 323 -17.75 -6.08 -3.42
CA SER A 323 -18.01 -7.45 -3.92
C SER A 323 -17.42 -8.56 -3.05
N SER A 324 -16.66 -8.19 -1.99
CA SER A 324 -16.07 -9.15 -1.03
C SER A 324 -15.24 -10.25 -1.71
N ASN A 325 -14.38 -9.86 -2.67
CA ASN A 325 -13.48 -10.78 -3.35
C ASN A 325 -12.06 -10.21 -3.48
N ILE A 326 -11.11 -11.10 -3.66
CA ILE A 326 -9.74 -10.79 -4.08
C ILE A 326 -9.56 -11.38 -5.47
N CYS A 327 -9.27 -10.53 -6.46
CA CYS A 327 -9.02 -10.94 -7.83
C CYS A 327 -7.53 -11.00 -8.12
N VAL A 328 -7.09 -12.03 -8.82
CA VAL A 328 -5.70 -12.27 -9.18
C VAL A 328 -5.52 -12.11 -10.68
N PHE A 329 -4.48 -11.35 -11.05
CA PHE A 329 -4.10 -11.08 -12.44
C PHE A 329 -2.63 -11.45 -12.64
N SER A 330 -2.29 -12.03 -13.78
CA SER A 330 -0.90 -12.16 -14.22
C SER A 330 -0.39 -10.85 -14.84
N ILE A 331 0.91 -10.60 -14.70
CA ILE A 331 1.61 -9.47 -15.32
C ILE A 331 2.46 -10.00 -16.47
N ASP A 332 2.23 -9.50 -17.68
CA ASP A 332 3.19 -9.67 -18.77
C ASP A 332 4.45 -8.83 -18.52
N LYS A 333 5.59 -9.45 -18.32
CA LYS A 333 6.84 -8.76 -17.94
C LYS A 333 7.37 -7.80 -19.00
N LYS A 334 7.02 -7.98 -20.29
CA LYS A 334 7.50 -7.14 -21.39
C LYS A 334 6.61 -5.90 -21.55
N THR A 335 5.33 -6.08 -21.52
CA THR A 335 4.32 -5.05 -21.78
C THR A 335 3.77 -4.41 -20.51
N GLY A 336 3.85 -5.07 -19.35
CA GLY A 336 3.23 -4.66 -18.09
C GLY A 336 1.72 -4.92 -18.03
N MET A 337 1.11 -5.41 -19.11
CA MET A 337 -0.33 -5.63 -19.21
C MET A 337 -0.78 -6.74 -18.28
N LEU A 338 -2.02 -6.61 -17.82
CA LEU A 338 -2.66 -7.53 -16.88
C LEU A 338 -3.65 -8.44 -17.60
N THR A 339 -3.67 -9.73 -17.19
CA THR A 339 -4.67 -10.71 -17.61
C THR A 339 -5.30 -11.32 -16.36
N PHE A 340 -6.64 -11.30 -16.28
CA PHE A 340 -7.39 -11.92 -15.18
C PHE A 340 -7.16 -13.42 -15.15
N LEU A 341 -6.96 -13.98 -13.96
CA LEU A 341 -6.80 -15.42 -13.74
C LEU A 341 -8.00 -16.02 -13.01
N HIS A 342 -8.23 -15.59 -11.79
CA HIS A 342 -9.29 -16.09 -10.92
C HIS A 342 -9.60 -15.12 -9.79
N GLU A 343 -10.60 -15.45 -8.99
CA GLU A 343 -10.96 -14.74 -7.76
C GLU A 343 -11.20 -15.69 -6.59
N VAL A 344 -11.07 -15.16 -5.37
CA VAL A 344 -11.45 -15.86 -4.14
C VAL A 344 -12.31 -14.96 -3.25
N ALA A 345 -13.23 -15.56 -2.51
CA ALA A 345 -14.07 -14.82 -1.56
C ALA A 345 -13.27 -14.34 -0.34
N SER A 346 -13.44 -13.07 0.00
CA SER A 346 -12.86 -12.46 1.20
C SER A 346 -13.74 -11.31 1.65
N ALA A 347 -14.33 -11.41 2.84
CA ALA A 347 -15.29 -10.42 3.33
C ALA A 347 -14.65 -9.02 3.50
N ASN A 348 -15.21 -8.01 2.84
CA ASN A 348 -14.84 -6.59 2.90
C ASN A 348 -13.31 -6.30 2.85
N PRO A 349 -12.50 -6.91 1.97
CA PRO A 349 -11.06 -6.73 1.96
C PRO A 349 -10.70 -5.29 1.56
N SER A 350 -9.71 -4.70 2.22
CA SER A 350 -9.31 -3.32 1.95
C SER A 350 -7.81 -3.07 1.99
N CYS A 351 -7.02 -4.09 2.36
CA CYS A 351 -5.55 -4.04 2.38
C CYS A 351 -4.96 -5.43 2.22
N LEU A 352 -4.00 -5.57 1.32
CA LEU A 352 -3.26 -6.79 1.03
C LEU A 352 -1.77 -6.56 1.26
N LYS A 353 -1.08 -7.46 2.01
CA LYS A 353 0.37 -7.37 2.30
C LYS A 353 1.03 -8.74 2.25
N PHE A 354 2.19 -8.79 1.55
CA PHE A 354 3.10 -9.93 1.53
C PHE A 354 4.29 -9.76 2.46
#